data_62282bd393d2eb6a958e72ffafaa7a39
#
_entry.id   62282bd393d2eb6a958e72ffafaa7a39
#
_cell.length_a   1.000
_cell.length_b   1.000
_cell.length_c   1.000
_cell.angle_alpha   90.00
_cell.angle_beta   90.00
_cell.angle_gamma   90.00
#
_symmetry.space_group_name_H-M   'P 1'
#
loop_
_entity.id
_entity.type
_entity.pdbx_description
1 polymer ?
#
loop_
_entity_poly.entity_id
_entity_poly.type
_entity_poly.pdbx_seq_one_letter_code
_entity_poly.pdbx_strand_id
1 'polypeptide(L)'
;MLKVEKLTIRFEDREAGQEVVKGISFSVKEGEILGIVGESGSGKTMTALTVMGLLKKHAFLDSGNIYLENLDLLQLNEKQMRTVQGNDISMIFQEPMTSLNPTMKIGRQVEEALKLHTNMSKKERQEKVLKALEDVELENPELLIKKYPYELSGGMRQRVMIAAAIVCRPKLLIAD
;
A
#
# COMPACT_ATOMS: atom_id res chain seq x y z
N MET A 1 2.29 -15.03 3.27
CA MET A 1 3.63 -15.12 2.67
C MET A 1 3.56 -14.62 1.24
N LEU A 2 4.51 -13.75 0.83
CA LEU A 2 4.65 -13.25 -0.55
C LEU A 2 5.71 -14.08 -1.29
N LYS A 3 5.45 -14.42 -2.55
CA LYS A 3 6.43 -15.03 -3.45
C LYS A 3 6.38 -14.33 -4.81
N VAL A 4 7.53 -13.84 -5.26
CA VAL A 4 7.71 -13.22 -6.58
C VAL A 4 8.69 -14.08 -7.36
N GLU A 5 8.34 -14.47 -8.58
CA GLU A 5 9.13 -15.37 -9.43
C GLU A 5 9.38 -14.75 -10.79
N LYS A 6 10.67 -14.58 -11.14
CA LYS A 6 11.14 -14.11 -12.46
C LYS A 6 10.40 -12.89 -12.99
N LEU A 7 10.07 -11.93 -12.10
CA LEU A 7 9.31 -10.74 -12.45
C LEU A 7 10.11 -9.85 -13.40
N THR A 8 9.56 -9.59 -14.59
CA THR A 8 10.11 -8.69 -15.59
C THR A 8 9.09 -7.62 -15.93
N ILE A 9 9.50 -6.35 -15.87
CA ILE A 9 8.64 -5.19 -16.15
C ILE A 9 9.32 -4.33 -17.22
N ARG A 10 8.55 -3.90 -18.24
CA ARG A 10 8.99 -3.05 -19.37
C ARG A 10 8.16 -1.77 -19.45
N PHE A 11 8.71 -0.73 -20.09
CA PHE A 11 7.98 0.45 -20.52
C PHE A 11 7.71 0.42 -22.03
N GLU A 12 6.50 0.87 -22.44
CA GLU A 12 6.11 0.94 -23.86
C GLU A 12 6.88 2.01 -24.65
N ASP A 13 7.20 3.15 -24.02
CA ASP A 13 7.69 4.37 -24.68
C ASP A 13 9.22 4.47 -24.84
N ARG A 14 9.98 3.41 -24.50
CA ARG A 14 11.44 3.42 -24.66
C ARG A 14 11.87 2.55 -25.83
N GLU A 15 12.82 3.05 -26.63
CA GLU A 15 13.41 2.30 -27.75
C GLU A 15 13.72 0.85 -27.35
N ALA A 16 13.16 -0.10 -28.09
CA ALA A 16 13.31 -1.55 -27.89
C ALA A 16 12.84 -2.12 -26.53
N GLY A 17 11.78 -1.52 -25.89
CA GLY A 17 11.18 -2.14 -24.71
C GLY A 17 12.16 -2.31 -23.54
N GLN A 18 12.75 -1.21 -23.04
CA GLN A 18 13.75 -1.28 -21.98
C GLN A 18 13.17 -1.93 -20.71
N GLU A 19 13.77 -3.04 -20.30
CA GLU A 19 13.46 -3.73 -19.04
C GLU A 19 13.89 -2.85 -17.85
N VAL A 20 12.92 -2.52 -17.00
CA VAL A 20 13.16 -1.78 -15.74
C VAL A 20 13.38 -2.74 -14.60
N VAL A 21 12.68 -3.88 -14.62
CA VAL A 21 12.87 -5.00 -13.69
C VAL A 21 13.19 -6.22 -14.53
N LYS A 22 14.29 -6.90 -14.20
CA LYS A 22 14.90 -7.94 -15.05
C LYS A 22 14.89 -9.29 -14.33
N GLY A 23 13.77 -10.01 -14.40
CA GLY A 23 13.67 -11.41 -13.93
C GLY A 23 13.94 -11.60 -12.44
N ILE A 24 13.56 -10.65 -11.58
CA ILE A 24 13.81 -10.75 -10.14
C ILE A 24 12.94 -11.83 -9.48
N SER A 25 13.50 -12.49 -8.48
CA SER A 25 12.78 -13.46 -7.66
C SER A 25 13.12 -13.26 -6.19
N PHE A 26 12.12 -13.24 -5.33
CA PHE A 26 12.28 -13.17 -3.89
C PHE A 26 11.02 -13.72 -3.20
N SER A 27 11.15 -13.96 -1.90
CA SER A 27 9.99 -14.34 -1.06
C SER A 27 10.08 -13.66 0.30
N VAL A 28 8.92 -13.42 0.91
CA VAL A 28 8.80 -12.88 2.26
C VAL A 28 7.91 -13.82 3.06
N LYS A 29 8.41 -14.35 4.17
CA LYS A 29 7.65 -15.22 5.07
C LYS A 29 6.82 -14.39 6.06
N GLU A 30 5.92 -15.04 6.75
CA GLU A 30 5.20 -14.41 7.86
C GLU A 30 6.17 -13.98 8.96
N GLY A 31 6.00 -12.75 9.45
CA GLY A 31 6.88 -12.13 10.45
C GLY A 31 8.26 -11.71 9.94
N GLU A 32 8.55 -11.86 8.64
CA GLU A 32 9.81 -11.48 8.03
C GLU A 32 9.77 -10.04 7.49
N ILE A 33 10.90 -9.34 7.59
CA ILE A 33 11.13 -8.04 6.97
C ILE A 33 12.17 -8.22 5.86
N LEU A 34 11.79 -7.91 4.61
CA LEU A 34 12.69 -7.91 3.46
C LEU A 34 13.01 -6.46 3.05
N GLY A 35 14.28 -6.09 3.08
CA GLY A 35 14.76 -4.82 2.54
C GLY A 35 15.18 -4.97 1.08
N ILE A 36 14.57 -4.15 0.18
CA ILE A 36 14.99 -4.05 -1.24
C ILE A 36 15.78 -2.76 -1.41
N VAL A 37 17.07 -2.88 -1.70
CA VAL A 37 17.99 -1.76 -1.89
C VAL A 37 18.44 -1.67 -3.34
N GLY A 38 18.81 -0.48 -3.78
CA GLY A 38 19.29 -0.21 -5.13
C GLY A 38 19.29 1.28 -5.45
N GLU A 39 19.91 1.65 -6.54
CA GLU A 39 19.99 3.03 -7.03
C GLU A 39 18.61 3.61 -7.39
N SER A 40 18.52 4.94 -7.53
CA SER A 40 17.32 5.59 -8.07
C SER A 40 17.05 5.09 -9.48
N GLY A 41 15.79 4.73 -9.76
CA GLY A 41 15.41 4.18 -11.08
C GLY A 41 15.67 2.68 -11.27
N SER A 42 16.17 1.94 -10.26
CA SER A 42 16.41 0.49 -10.34
C SER A 42 15.15 -0.39 -10.32
N GLY A 43 13.96 0.20 -10.30
CA GLY A 43 12.70 -0.56 -10.37
C GLY A 43 12.07 -0.93 -9.02
N LYS A 44 12.59 -0.45 -7.86
CA LYS A 44 12.03 -0.76 -6.53
C LYS A 44 10.55 -0.40 -6.42
N THR A 45 10.22 0.87 -6.64
CA THR A 45 8.83 1.36 -6.63
C THR A 45 7.96 0.63 -7.67
N MET A 46 8.51 0.32 -8.86
CA MET A 46 7.77 -0.42 -9.88
C MET A 46 7.45 -1.85 -9.43
N THR A 47 8.39 -2.52 -8.76
CA THR A 47 8.16 -3.84 -8.16
C THR A 47 7.05 -3.76 -7.09
N ALA A 48 7.13 -2.78 -6.18
CA ALA A 48 6.12 -2.56 -5.16
C ALA A 48 4.72 -2.31 -5.75
N LEU A 49 4.62 -1.41 -6.74
CA LEU A 49 3.36 -1.10 -7.44
C LEU A 49 2.81 -2.30 -8.20
N THR A 50 3.68 -3.16 -8.77
CA THR A 50 3.24 -4.40 -9.45
C THR A 50 2.62 -5.38 -8.48
N VAL A 51 3.23 -5.57 -7.30
CA VAL A 51 2.66 -6.41 -6.21
C VAL A 51 1.30 -5.85 -5.76
N MET A 52 1.16 -4.52 -5.71
CA MET A 52 -0.11 -3.84 -5.39
C MET A 52 -1.15 -3.88 -6.52
N GLY A 53 -0.81 -4.36 -7.74
CA GLY A 53 -1.69 -4.25 -8.91
C GLY A 53 -1.92 -2.81 -9.37
N LEU A 54 -0.98 -1.91 -9.10
CA LEU A 54 -1.03 -0.48 -9.40
C LEU A 54 -0.02 -0.07 -10.48
N LEU A 55 0.28 -0.96 -11.41
CA LEU A 55 1.22 -0.67 -12.48
C LEU A 55 0.73 0.52 -13.33
N LYS A 56 1.64 1.45 -13.67
CA LYS A 56 1.31 2.64 -14.46
C LYS A 56 0.95 2.27 -15.90
N LYS A 57 0.12 3.09 -16.58
CA LYS A 57 -0.39 2.86 -17.94
C LYS A 57 0.67 2.58 -19.00
N HIS A 58 1.89 3.11 -18.85
CA HIS A 58 3.01 2.93 -19.80
C HIS A 58 4.00 1.83 -19.38
N ALA A 59 3.69 1.09 -18.34
CA ALA A 59 4.48 -0.03 -17.87
C ALA A 59 3.63 -1.29 -17.90
N PHE A 60 4.19 -2.37 -18.42
CA PHE A 60 3.52 -3.66 -18.49
C PHE A 60 4.37 -4.77 -17.89
N LEU A 61 3.69 -5.76 -17.37
CA LEU A 61 4.29 -7.00 -16.96
C LEU A 61 4.64 -7.82 -18.20
N ASP A 62 5.92 -8.08 -18.40
CA ASP A 62 6.40 -8.91 -19.51
C ASP A 62 6.36 -10.40 -19.17
N SER A 63 6.83 -10.75 -17.97
CA SER A 63 6.84 -12.12 -17.48
C SER A 63 6.94 -12.20 -15.96
N GLY A 64 6.70 -13.38 -15.39
CA GLY A 64 6.83 -13.67 -13.99
C GLY A 64 5.49 -13.93 -13.30
N ASN A 65 5.55 -14.28 -12.01
CA ASN A 65 4.38 -14.58 -11.19
C ASN A 65 4.50 -13.91 -9.81
N ILE A 66 3.37 -13.56 -9.23
CA ILE A 66 3.29 -12.97 -7.89
C ILE A 66 2.20 -13.68 -7.10
N TYR A 67 2.59 -14.35 -6.02
CA TYR A 67 1.68 -15.07 -5.14
C TYR A 67 1.66 -14.45 -3.75
N LEU A 68 0.46 -14.16 -3.24
CA LEU A 68 0.22 -13.91 -1.83
C LEU A 68 -0.44 -15.17 -1.24
N GLU A 69 0.30 -15.91 -0.42
CA GLU A 69 -0.10 -17.26 0.03
C GLU A 69 -0.36 -18.18 -1.19
N ASN A 70 -1.62 -18.59 -1.40
CA ASN A 70 -2.03 -19.41 -2.55
C ASN A 70 -2.74 -18.58 -3.65
N LEU A 71 -2.80 -17.26 -3.51
CA LEU A 71 -3.49 -16.38 -4.42
C LEU A 71 -2.52 -15.82 -5.47
N ASP A 72 -2.73 -16.13 -6.74
CA ASP A 72 -2.00 -15.52 -7.85
C ASP A 72 -2.56 -14.11 -8.11
N LEU A 73 -1.79 -13.08 -7.75
CA LEU A 73 -2.23 -11.68 -7.85
C LEU A 73 -2.34 -11.22 -9.31
N LEU A 74 -1.60 -11.84 -10.23
CA LEU A 74 -1.61 -11.45 -11.64
C LEU A 74 -2.83 -12.00 -12.41
N GLN A 75 -3.49 -13.02 -11.87
CA GLN A 75 -4.72 -13.58 -12.44
C GLN A 75 -5.99 -12.88 -11.93
N LEU A 76 -5.86 -11.98 -10.96
CA LEU A 76 -7.00 -11.23 -10.43
C LEU A 76 -7.49 -10.18 -11.43
N ASN A 77 -8.80 -10.14 -11.65
CA ASN A 77 -9.40 -9.00 -12.31
C ASN A 77 -9.45 -7.78 -11.36
N GLU A 78 -9.73 -6.60 -11.91
CA GLU A 78 -9.75 -5.34 -11.16
C GLU A 78 -10.65 -5.39 -9.91
N LYS A 79 -11.83 -6.01 -10.02
CA LYS A 79 -12.78 -6.13 -8.92
C LYS A 79 -12.23 -7.03 -7.79
N GLN A 80 -11.60 -8.14 -8.15
CA GLN A 80 -10.95 -9.04 -7.20
C GLN A 80 -9.73 -8.37 -6.55
N MET A 81 -8.89 -7.69 -7.34
CA MET A 81 -7.72 -6.98 -6.80
C MET A 81 -8.11 -5.90 -5.79
N ARG A 82 -9.22 -5.19 -6.01
CA ARG A 82 -9.76 -4.22 -5.04
C ARG A 82 -10.15 -4.85 -3.70
N THR A 83 -10.49 -6.13 -3.63
CA THR A 83 -10.76 -6.79 -2.35
C THR A 83 -9.49 -7.12 -1.56
N VAL A 84 -8.36 -7.20 -2.24
CA VAL A 84 -7.04 -7.47 -1.66
C VAL A 84 -6.34 -6.17 -1.22
N GLN A 85 -6.43 -5.13 -2.07
CA GLN A 85 -5.84 -3.81 -1.80
C GLN A 85 -6.46 -3.15 -0.57
N GLY A 86 -5.62 -2.69 0.37
CA GLY A 86 -6.04 -2.06 1.62
C GLY A 86 -6.54 -3.03 2.69
N ASN A 87 -6.74 -4.30 2.35
CA ASN A 87 -7.16 -5.37 3.27
C ASN A 87 -6.03 -6.38 3.53
N ASP A 88 -5.67 -7.18 2.52
CA ASP A 88 -4.61 -8.20 2.65
C ASP A 88 -3.23 -7.62 2.35
N ILE A 89 -3.13 -6.69 1.41
CA ILE A 89 -1.91 -5.96 1.07
C ILE A 89 -2.16 -4.47 1.22
N SER A 90 -1.26 -3.78 1.92
CA SER A 90 -1.29 -2.31 2.03
C SER A 90 0.07 -1.70 1.74
N MET A 91 0.08 -0.42 1.38
CA MET A 91 1.30 0.30 1.00
C MET A 91 1.39 1.65 1.70
N ILE A 92 2.59 1.95 2.21
CA ILE A 92 3.01 3.26 2.69
C ILE A 92 3.80 3.91 1.56
N PHE A 93 3.29 5.01 1.02
CA PHE A 93 3.93 5.73 -0.09
C PHE A 93 5.03 6.67 0.40
N GLN A 94 6.01 6.92 -0.45
CA GLN A 94 7.17 7.77 -0.16
C GLN A 94 6.78 9.21 0.25
N GLU A 95 5.72 9.77 -0.36
CA GLU A 95 5.32 11.16 -0.12
C GLU A 95 3.99 11.27 0.66
N PRO A 96 4.04 11.56 1.97
CA PRO A 96 2.81 11.73 2.77
C PRO A 96 1.97 12.94 2.35
N MET A 97 2.59 13.95 1.71
CA MET A 97 1.92 15.19 1.32
C MET A 97 0.91 14.99 0.18
N THR A 98 1.18 14.06 -0.72
CA THR A 98 0.34 13.73 -1.88
C THR A 98 -0.60 12.55 -1.62
N SER A 99 -0.34 11.77 -0.58
CA SER A 99 -1.09 10.55 -0.25
C SER A 99 -2.39 10.82 0.51
N LEU A 100 -2.47 11.93 1.24
CA LEU A 100 -3.68 12.33 1.97
C LEU A 100 -4.53 13.31 1.16
N ASN A 101 -5.82 13.07 1.07
CA ASN A 101 -6.76 13.98 0.45
C ASN A 101 -6.93 15.27 1.30
N PRO A 102 -6.51 16.45 0.81
CA PRO A 102 -6.53 17.68 1.61
C PRO A 102 -7.94 18.16 1.99
N THR A 103 -8.97 17.73 1.26
CA THR A 103 -10.36 18.15 1.46
C THR A 103 -11.17 17.19 2.33
N MET A 104 -10.53 16.10 2.79
CA MET A 104 -11.18 15.07 3.61
C MET A 104 -10.58 15.04 5.02
N LYS A 105 -11.42 14.91 6.04
CA LYS A 105 -10.99 14.78 7.44
C LYS A 105 -10.19 13.50 7.67
N ILE A 106 -9.20 13.57 8.55
CA ILE A 106 -8.29 12.46 8.90
C ILE A 106 -9.05 11.18 9.26
N GLY A 107 -10.02 11.27 10.17
CA GLY A 107 -10.78 10.09 10.60
C GLY A 107 -11.48 9.37 9.46
N ARG A 108 -11.99 10.12 8.46
CA ARG A 108 -12.63 9.51 7.29
C ARG A 108 -11.66 8.79 6.39
N GLN A 109 -10.44 9.34 6.23
CA GLN A 109 -9.41 8.71 5.38
C GLN A 109 -8.90 7.41 6.00
N VAL A 110 -8.65 7.41 7.32
CA VAL A 110 -8.24 6.19 8.03
C VAL A 110 -9.38 5.15 8.08
N GLU A 111 -10.64 5.58 8.20
CA GLU A 111 -11.82 4.70 8.23
C GLU A 111 -12.12 4.05 6.87
N GLU A 112 -11.63 4.61 5.76
CA GLU A 112 -12.07 4.24 4.41
C GLU A 112 -11.89 2.76 4.12
N ALA A 113 -10.70 2.21 4.40
CA ALA A 113 -10.42 0.78 4.20
C ALA A 113 -11.34 -0.12 5.05
N LEU A 114 -11.58 0.23 6.32
CA LEU A 114 -12.50 -0.52 7.18
C LEU A 114 -13.93 -0.52 6.62
N LYS A 115 -14.37 0.61 6.08
CA LYS A 115 -15.71 0.73 5.48
C LYS A 115 -15.87 -0.10 4.22
N LEU A 116 -14.82 -0.25 3.43
CA LEU A 116 -14.84 -1.01 2.18
C LEU A 116 -14.71 -2.53 2.41
N HIS A 117 -13.95 -2.94 3.42
CA HIS A 117 -13.54 -4.33 3.59
C HIS A 117 -14.17 -5.05 4.78
N THR A 118 -14.95 -4.34 5.61
CA THR A 118 -15.55 -4.97 6.81
C THR A 118 -17.03 -4.66 6.94
N ASN A 119 -17.75 -5.52 7.66
CA ASN A 119 -19.16 -5.31 8.02
C ASN A 119 -19.31 -4.64 9.40
N MET A 120 -18.27 -3.97 9.91
CA MET A 120 -18.28 -3.31 11.20
C MET A 120 -19.30 -2.16 11.24
N SER A 121 -19.95 -1.99 12.39
CA SER A 121 -20.76 -0.81 12.67
C SER A 121 -19.91 0.45 12.66
N LYS A 122 -20.54 1.61 12.53
CA LYS A 122 -19.84 2.91 12.56
C LYS A 122 -19.05 3.09 13.87
N LYS A 123 -19.60 2.62 15.00
CA LYS A 123 -18.94 2.72 16.30
C LYS A 123 -17.67 1.87 16.35
N GLU A 124 -17.74 0.62 15.93
CA GLU A 124 -16.58 -0.28 15.89
C GLU A 124 -15.48 0.24 14.97
N ARG A 125 -15.83 0.78 13.79
CA ARG A 125 -14.84 1.40 12.90
C ARG A 125 -14.18 2.61 13.55
N GLN A 126 -14.94 3.46 14.22
CA GLN A 126 -14.39 4.62 14.93
C GLN A 126 -13.41 4.20 16.02
N GLU A 127 -13.72 3.19 16.81
CA GLU A 127 -12.82 2.63 17.83
C GLU A 127 -11.53 2.10 17.19
N LYS A 128 -11.63 1.39 16.06
CA LYS A 128 -10.45 0.92 15.30
C LYS A 128 -9.59 2.07 14.77
N VAL A 129 -10.22 3.13 14.24
CA VAL A 129 -9.52 4.32 13.76
C VAL A 129 -8.75 5.01 14.89
N LEU A 130 -9.39 5.22 16.04
CA LEU A 130 -8.73 5.81 17.22
C LEU A 130 -7.52 4.96 17.63
N LYS A 131 -7.73 3.64 17.71
CA LYS A 131 -6.65 2.71 18.06
C LYS A 131 -5.49 2.74 17.06
N ALA A 132 -5.77 2.77 15.76
CA ALA A 132 -4.72 2.85 14.73
C ALA A 132 -3.91 4.17 14.82
N LEU A 133 -4.55 5.28 15.20
CA LEU A 133 -3.86 6.56 15.43
C LEU A 133 -3.01 6.53 16.71
N GLU A 134 -3.47 5.86 17.77
CA GLU A 134 -2.66 5.61 18.99
C GLU A 134 -1.46 4.72 18.69
N ASP A 135 -1.64 3.63 17.93
CA ASP A 135 -0.59 2.67 17.60
C ASP A 135 0.60 3.32 16.85
N VAL A 136 0.35 4.45 16.16
CA VAL A 136 1.39 5.27 15.53
C VAL A 136 1.81 6.47 16.40
N GLU A 137 1.53 6.45 17.69
CA GLU A 137 1.92 7.45 18.68
C GLU A 137 1.42 8.88 18.34
N LEU A 138 0.20 9.01 17.85
CA LEU A 138 -0.47 10.30 17.68
C LEU A 138 -1.29 10.62 18.92
N GLU A 139 -0.98 11.74 19.53
CA GLU A 139 -1.68 12.23 20.74
C GLU A 139 -3.08 12.75 20.40
N ASN A 140 -4.02 12.59 21.33
CA ASN A 140 -5.41 13.09 21.25
C ASN A 140 -6.13 12.68 19.95
N PRO A 141 -6.22 11.37 19.63
CA PRO A 141 -6.79 10.89 18.38
C PRO A 141 -8.24 11.34 18.17
N GLU A 142 -9.04 11.53 19.23
CA GLU A 142 -10.42 12.06 19.14
C GLU A 142 -10.51 13.48 18.59
N LEU A 143 -9.48 14.28 18.76
CA LEU A 143 -9.38 15.61 18.17
C LEU A 143 -8.85 15.53 16.76
N LEU A 144 -7.86 14.64 16.51
CA LEU A 144 -7.22 14.46 15.21
C LEU A 144 -8.19 13.97 14.13
N ILE A 145 -9.08 13.05 14.43
CA ILE A 145 -10.06 12.55 13.46
C ILE A 145 -10.96 13.64 12.86
N LYS A 146 -11.09 14.80 13.52
CA LYS A 146 -11.90 15.95 13.08
C LYS A 146 -11.12 16.93 12.22
N LYS A 147 -9.78 16.88 12.25
CA LYS A 147 -8.88 17.77 11.51
C LYS A 147 -8.73 17.35 10.04
N TYR A 148 -8.22 18.29 9.26
CA TYR A 148 -7.80 18.09 7.88
C TYR A 148 -6.27 17.96 7.77
N PRO A 149 -5.72 17.38 6.70
CA PRO A 149 -4.27 17.21 6.56
C PRO A 149 -3.46 18.50 6.69
N TYR A 150 -3.98 19.63 6.20
CA TYR A 150 -3.26 20.92 6.28
C TYR A 150 -3.12 21.47 7.72
N GLU A 151 -3.91 20.97 8.67
CA GLU A 151 -3.80 21.34 10.09
C GLU A 151 -2.74 20.50 10.85
N LEU A 152 -2.07 19.56 10.17
CA LEU A 152 -1.10 18.65 10.75
C LEU A 152 0.33 18.98 10.29
N SER A 153 1.33 18.73 11.16
CA SER A 153 2.72 18.76 10.78
C SER A 153 3.07 17.63 9.79
N GLY A 154 4.22 17.72 9.11
CA GLY A 154 4.68 16.70 8.18
C GLY A 154 4.79 15.31 8.82
N GLY A 155 5.39 15.23 10.01
CA GLY A 155 5.50 13.99 10.77
C GLY A 155 4.15 13.41 11.19
N MET A 156 3.18 14.26 11.59
CA MET A 156 1.82 13.79 11.89
C MET A 156 1.11 13.25 10.65
N ARG A 157 1.26 13.88 9.48
CA ARG A 157 0.70 13.36 8.21
C ARG A 157 1.27 12.00 7.85
N GLN A 158 2.59 11.81 8.03
CA GLN A 158 3.25 10.53 7.81
C GLN A 158 2.68 9.44 8.74
N ARG A 159 2.53 9.73 10.03
CA ARG A 159 1.93 8.81 11.00
C ARG A 159 0.46 8.48 10.66
N VAL A 160 -0.33 9.47 10.21
CA VAL A 160 -1.70 9.23 9.73
C VAL A 160 -1.73 8.31 8.51
N MET A 161 -0.81 8.49 7.56
CA MET A 161 -0.69 7.62 6.39
C MET A 161 -0.34 6.18 6.81
N ILE A 162 0.58 6.01 7.77
CA ILE A 162 0.90 4.70 8.35
C ILE A 162 -0.33 4.10 9.02
N ALA A 163 -1.06 4.87 9.86
CA ALA A 163 -2.28 4.41 10.51
C ALA A 163 -3.32 3.93 9.50
N ALA A 164 -3.53 4.68 8.40
CA ALA A 164 -4.44 4.28 7.32
C ALA A 164 -3.99 2.97 6.63
N ALA A 165 -2.68 2.77 6.47
CA ALA A 165 -2.16 1.56 5.87
C ALA A 165 -2.31 0.31 6.75
N ILE A 166 -2.25 0.46 8.09
CA ILE A 166 -2.30 -0.69 9.02
C ILE A 166 -3.66 -0.95 9.65
N VAL A 167 -4.66 -0.07 9.45
CA VAL A 167 -5.96 -0.13 10.15
C VAL A 167 -6.73 -1.43 9.92
N CYS A 168 -6.59 -2.05 8.74
CA CYS A 168 -7.16 -3.36 8.42
C CYS A 168 -6.28 -4.53 8.87
N ARG A 169 -5.09 -4.29 9.43
CA ARG A 169 -4.09 -5.31 9.79
C ARG A 169 -3.72 -6.20 8.60
N PRO A 170 -3.12 -5.62 7.54
CA PRO A 170 -2.80 -6.35 6.33
C PRO A 170 -1.78 -7.47 6.61
N LYS A 171 -1.86 -8.55 5.83
CA LYS A 171 -0.88 -9.65 5.85
C LYS A 171 0.48 -9.22 5.30
N LEU A 172 0.47 -8.32 4.33
CA LEU A 172 1.66 -7.73 3.71
C LEU A 172 1.58 -6.21 3.77
N LEU A 173 2.60 -5.59 4.37
CA LEU A 173 2.79 -4.14 4.35
C LEU A 173 4.02 -3.81 3.51
N ILE A 174 3.85 -2.99 2.50
CA ILE A 174 4.93 -2.49 1.64
C ILE A 174 5.22 -1.04 2.06
N ALA A 175 6.48 -0.70 2.29
CA ALA A 175 6.94 0.66 2.55
C ALA A 175 7.92 1.08 1.45
N ASP A 176 7.55 2.12 0.66
CA ASP A 176 8.35 2.66 -0.43
C ASP A 176 9.00 4.02 -0.05
#